data_d9f5df78f1299316f9d2d5a8ae1419e6
#
_entry.id   d9f5df78f1299316f9d2d5a8ae1419e6
#
_cell.length_a   1.000
_cell.length_b   1.000
_cell.length_c   1.000
_cell.angle_alpha   90.00
_cell.angle_beta   90.00
_cell.angle_gamma   90.00
#
_symmetry.space_group_name_H-M   'P 1'
#
loop_
_entity.id
_entity.type
_entity.pdbx_description
1 polymer ?
#
loop_
_entity_poly.entity_id
_entity_poly.type
_entity_poly.pdbx_seq_one_letter_code
_entity_poly.pdbx_strand_id
1 'polypeptide(L)'
;MRKAKAPEELANASELNLALPAPAALDPVSIDDVDLEILDLLVRDARASQRRIAREVGMSPPAVAERIARLERAGVIRGYRAELDRARLGFSMVVYVSVIAVNTLKHPDEILTELRGLPEVEDVAIVAGPMDLMLRLRVRDHEHLRHCLFDKIWKLPGVNRTETFLSLSASDPKLFDIDLIRMLRSGPADS
;
A
#
# COMPACT_ATOMS: atom_id res chain seq x y z
N MET A 1 21.83 26.06 37.91
CA MET A 1 20.91 24.92 37.80
C MET A 1 19.56 25.43 37.34
N ARG A 2 19.28 25.42 36.03
CA ARG A 2 17.96 25.72 35.47
C ARG A 2 17.24 24.40 35.20
N LYS A 3 16.14 24.17 35.92
CA LYS A 3 15.23 23.04 35.69
C LYS A 3 14.62 23.17 34.29
N ALA A 4 14.84 22.20 33.47
CA ALA A 4 14.13 22.06 32.19
C ALA A 4 12.63 21.77 32.49
N LYS A 5 11.77 22.63 31.99
CA LYS A 5 10.31 22.45 32.02
C LYS A 5 9.95 21.39 30.99
N ALA A 6 9.34 20.31 31.42
CA ALA A 6 8.82 19.29 30.50
C ALA A 6 7.75 19.90 29.59
N PRO A 7 7.67 19.54 28.32
CA PRO A 7 6.59 19.99 27.45
C PRO A 7 5.31 19.23 27.82
N GLU A 8 4.41 19.96 28.46
CA GLU A 8 3.03 19.61 28.71
C GLU A 8 2.22 19.94 27.45
N GLU A 9 2.30 19.08 26.45
CA GLU A 9 1.51 19.21 25.20
C GLU A 9 1.43 17.86 24.46
N LEU A 10 1.04 16.80 25.19
CA LEU A 10 0.66 15.51 24.61
C LEU A 10 -0.83 15.20 24.91
N ALA A 11 -1.64 16.23 24.98
CA ALA A 11 -3.08 16.08 25.12
C ALA A 11 -3.75 16.75 23.93
N ASN A 12 -4.02 15.99 22.88
CA ASN A 12 -5.21 16.10 22.03
C ASN A 12 -5.11 15.23 20.76
N ALA A 13 -4.78 13.95 20.90
CA ALA A 13 -4.97 12.97 19.80
C ALA A 13 -6.45 12.52 19.68
N SER A 14 -7.36 13.08 20.47
CA SER A 14 -8.76 12.63 20.56
C SER A 14 -9.77 13.51 19.82
N GLU A 15 -9.35 14.56 19.11
CA GLU A 15 -10.28 15.47 18.44
C GLU A 15 -10.26 15.41 16.90
N LEU A 16 -9.40 14.59 16.28
CA LEU A 16 -9.57 14.28 14.88
C LEU A 16 -10.70 13.26 14.76
N ASN A 17 -11.93 13.75 14.68
CA ASN A 17 -13.10 12.97 14.33
C ASN A 17 -13.00 12.60 12.85
N LEU A 18 -11.95 11.82 12.51
CA LEU A 18 -11.74 11.24 11.21
C LEU A 18 -12.80 10.15 11.08
N ALA A 19 -13.98 10.52 10.60
CA ALA A 19 -14.93 9.56 10.07
C ALA A 19 -14.28 8.93 8.83
N LEU A 20 -13.32 8.03 9.08
CA LEU A 20 -12.82 7.13 8.05
C LEU A 20 -14.06 6.40 7.53
N PRO A 21 -14.40 6.51 6.23
CA PRO A 21 -15.38 5.60 5.69
C PRO A 21 -14.87 4.20 6.03
N ALA A 22 -15.66 3.46 6.80
CA ALA A 22 -15.37 2.04 7.00
C ALA A 22 -15.10 1.47 5.61
N PRO A 23 -14.01 0.70 5.42
CA PRO A 23 -13.78 0.05 4.14
C PRO A 23 -15.09 -0.62 3.77
N ALA A 24 -15.65 -0.23 2.61
CA ALA A 24 -16.93 -0.78 2.16
C ALA A 24 -16.80 -2.29 2.31
N ALA A 25 -17.64 -2.88 3.13
CA ALA A 25 -17.67 -4.32 3.30
C ALA A 25 -18.04 -4.88 1.93
N LEU A 26 -17.02 -5.27 1.16
CA LEU A 26 -17.23 -5.98 -0.08
C LEU A 26 -17.75 -7.36 0.33
N ASP A 27 -18.86 -7.76 -0.25
CA ASP A 27 -19.37 -9.11 -0.04
C ASP A 27 -18.27 -10.11 -0.42
N PRO A 28 -17.97 -11.08 0.46
CA PRO A 28 -16.95 -12.07 0.19
C PRO A 28 -17.28 -12.83 -1.11
N VAL A 29 -16.35 -12.81 -2.05
CA VAL A 29 -16.49 -13.59 -3.27
C VAL A 29 -16.32 -15.08 -2.93
N SER A 30 -17.25 -15.92 -3.37
CA SER A 30 -17.09 -17.37 -3.21
C SER A 30 -15.90 -17.86 -4.06
N ILE A 31 -14.87 -18.34 -3.40
CA ILE A 31 -13.62 -18.85 -3.99
C ILE A 31 -13.48 -20.33 -3.58
N ASP A 32 -13.31 -21.21 -4.55
CA ASP A 32 -13.04 -22.63 -4.30
C ASP A 32 -11.53 -22.94 -4.38
N ASP A 33 -11.16 -24.17 -4.04
CA ASP A 33 -9.76 -24.63 -4.03
C ASP A 33 -9.10 -24.50 -5.41
N VAL A 34 -9.85 -24.73 -6.49
CA VAL A 34 -9.35 -24.60 -7.87
C VAL A 34 -9.09 -23.13 -8.20
N ASP A 35 -9.94 -22.22 -7.74
CA ASP A 35 -9.70 -20.79 -7.88
C ASP A 35 -8.42 -20.36 -7.16
N LEU A 36 -8.18 -20.88 -5.93
CA LEU A 36 -6.96 -20.64 -5.18
C LEU A 36 -5.72 -21.20 -5.90
N GLU A 37 -5.83 -22.34 -6.58
CA GLU A 37 -4.74 -22.89 -7.41
C GLU A 37 -4.45 -22.00 -8.61
N ILE A 38 -5.48 -21.54 -9.32
CA ILE A 38 -5.34 -20.60 -10.45
C ILE A 38 -4.67 -19.29 -9.99
N LEU A 39 -5.11 -18.73 -8.85
CA LEU A 39 -4.54 -17.52 -8.28
C LEU A 39 -3.06 -17.71 -7.89
N ASP A 40 -2.68 -18.83 -7.26
CA ASP A 40 -1.29 -19.13 -6.90
C ASP A 40 -0.38 -19.19 -8.14
N LEU A 41 -0.86 -19.84 -9.22
CA LEU A 41 -0.12 -19.89 -10.48
C LEU A 41 0.06 -18.50 -11.12
N LEU A 42 -0.99 -17.68 -11.11
CA LEU A 42 -0.96 -16.33 -11.68
C LEU A 42 -0.11 -15.35 -10.86
N VAL A 43 -0.13 -15.46 -9.52
CA VAL A 43 0.71 -14.63 -8.65
C VAL A 43 2.20 -14.95 -8.86
N ARG A 44 2.54 -16.23 -9.10
CA ARG A 44 3.93 -16.63 -9.39
C ARG A 44 4.38 -16.30 -10.80
N ASP A 45 3.47 -16.39 -11.76
CA ASP A 45 3.73 -16.13 -13.16
C ASP A 45 2.50 -15.53 -13.86
N ALA A 46 2.40 -14.19 -13.81
CA ALA A 46 1.31 -13.45 -14.44
C ALA A 46 1.23 -13.66 -15.98
N ARG A 47 2.26 -14.27 -16.58
CA ARG A 47 2.29 -14.60 -18.01
C ARG A 47 1.97 -16.05 -18.31
N ALA A 48 1.61 -16.85 -17.29
CA ALA A 48 1.22 -18.24 -17.48
C ALA A 48 0.06 -18.35 -18.47
N SER A 49 0.22 -19.20 -19.49
CA SER A 49 -0.84 -19.41 -20.47
C SER A 49 -1.99 -20.21 -19.85
N GLN A 50 -3.22 -19.93 -20.31
CA GLN A 50 -4.40 -20.69 -19.86
C GLN A 50 -4.25 -22.20 -20.08
N ARG A 51 -3.54 -22.64 -21.14
CA ARG A 51 -3.23 -24.07 -21.38
C ARG A 51 -2.30 -24.65 -20.31
N ARG A 52 -1.32 -23.88 -19.85
CA ARG A 52 -0.43 -24.29 -18.76
C ARG A 52 -1.22 -24.40 -17.45
N ILE A 53 -1.97 -23.39 -17.11
CA ILE A 53 -2.81 -23.38 -15.90
C ILE A 53 -3.79 -24.56 -15.92
N ALA A 54 -4.48 -24.76 -17.04
CA ALA A 54 -5.45 -25.85 -17.21
C ALA A 54 -4.85 -27.23 -16.93
N ARG A 55 -3.62 -27.46 -17.41
CA ARG A 55 -2.90 -28.72 -17.14
C ARG A 55 -2.55 -28.89 -15.68
N GLU A 56 -2.13 -27.82 -15.00
CA GLU A 56 -1.74 -27.86 -13.57
C GLU A 56 -2.96 -28.11 -12.67
N VAL A 57 -4.10 -27.49 -12.97
CA VAL A 57 -5.33 -27.60 -12.16
C VAL A 57 -6.28 -28.73 -12.64
N GLY A 58 -5.89 -29.53 -13.64
CA GLY A 58 -6.68 -30.65 -14.14
C GLY A 58 -7.99 -30.25 -14.85
N MET A 59 -8.05 -29.09 -15.48
CA MET A 59 -9.25 -28.57 -16.15
C MET A 59 -9.03 -28.34 -17.65
N SER A 60 -10.12 -28.06 -18.38
CA SER A 60 -10.01 -27.61 -19.77
C SER A 60 -9.61 -26.13 -19.85
N PRO A 61 -8.86 -25.68 -20.89
CA PRO A 61 -8.51 -24.28 -21.06
C PRO A 61 -9.71 -23.32 -21.08
N PRO A 62 -10.85 -23.63 -21.72
CA PRO A 62 -12.04 -22.79 -21.66
C PRO A 62 -12.59 -22.62 -20.24
N ALA A 63 -12.59 -23.68 -19.43
CA ALA A 63 -13.08 -23.63 -18.05
C ALA A 63 -12.17 -22.76 -17.17
N VAL A 64 -10.85 -22.82 -17.37
CA VAL A 64 -9.89 -21.94 -16.69
C VAL A 64 -10.10 -20.47 -17.13
N ALA A 65 -10.31 -20.23 -18.42
CA ALA A 65 -10.58 -18.88 -18.92
C ALA A 65 -11.83 -18.28 -18.29
N GLU A 66 -12.89 -19.05 -18.15
CA GLU A 66 -14.15 -18.61 -17.52
C GLU A 66 -13.94 -18.26 -16.04
N ARG A 67 -13.20 -19.10 -15.28
CA ARG A 67 -12.87 -18.85 -13.87
C ARG A 67 -12.05 -17.57 -13.71
N ILE A 68 -11.02 -17.40 -14.51
CA ILE A 68 -10.19 -16.18 -14.50
C ILE A 68 -11.07 -14.95 -14.78
N ALA A 69 -11.90 -14.97 -15.82
CA ALA A 69 -12.79 -13.88 -16.15
C ALA A 69 -13.81 -13.59 -15.02
N ARG A 70 -14.26 -14.61 -14.29
CA ARG A 70 -15.09 -14.46 -13.09
C ARG A 70 -14.34 -13.74 -11.97
N LEU A 71 -13.10 -14.15 -11.67
CA LEU A 71 -12.26 -13.54 -10.64
C LEU A 71 -11.88 -12.09 -10.98
N GLU A 72 -11.67 -11.79 -12.26
CA GLU A 72 -11.45 -10.42 -12.75
C GLU A 72 -12.70 -9.55 -12.57
N ARG A 73 -13.87 -10.03 -13.01
CA ARG A 73 -15.15 -9.31 -12.84
C ARG A 73 -15.50 -9.09 -11.38
N ALA A 74 -15.18 -10.03 -10.52
CA ALA A 74 -15.39 -9.93 -9.08
C ALA A 74 -14.35 -9.03 -8.38
N GLY A 75 -13.36 -8.50 -9.10
CA GLY A 75 -12.32 -7.64 -8.55
C GLY A 75 -11.28 -8.34 -7.67
N VAL A 76 -11.28 -9.69 -7.63
CA VAL A 76 -10.25 -10.49 -6.95
C VAL A 76 -8.93 -10.33 -7.71
N ILE A 77 -8.95 -10.49 -9.03
CA ILE A 77 -7.82 -10.15 -9.89
C ILE A 77 -8.02 -8.70 -10.37
N ARG A 78 -7.21 -7.79 -9.86
CA ARG A 78 -7.27 -6.36 -10.20
C ARG A 78 -6.39 -5.98 -11.39
N GLY A 79 -5.61 -6.90 -11.93
CA GLY A 79 -4.74 -6.69 -13.07
C GLY A 79 -3.44 -7.47 -12.99
N TYR A 80 -2.66 -7.36 -14.06
CA TYR A 80 -1.36 -8.02 -14.23
C TYR A 80 -0.30 -6.93 -14.40
N ARG A 81 0.78 -7.01 -13.64
CA ARG A 81 1.82 -5.97 -13.64
C ARG A 81 3.21 -6.57 -13.77
N ALA A 82 4.10 -5.86 -14.45
CA ALA A 82 5.52 -6.16 -14.41
C ALA A 82 6.10 -5.65 -13.09
N GLU A 83 6.94 -6.45 -12.45
CA GLU A 83 7.78 -6.03 -11.34
C GLU A 83 9.05 -5.39 -11.89
N LEU A 84 9.35 -4.17 -11.43
CA LEU A 84 10.50 -3.41 -11.88
C LEU A 84 11.55 -3.30 -10.78
N ASP A 85 12.80 -3.59 -11.10
CA ASP A 85 13.93 -3.25 -10.23
C ASP A 85 14.17 -1.73 -10.29
N ARG A 86 13.57 -1.05 -9.32
CA ARG A 86 13.61 0.42 -9.25
C ARG A 86 15.00 0.95 -8.97
N ALA A 87 15.85 0.18 -8.27
CA ALA A 87 17.22 0.57 -7.99
C ALA A 87 18.04 0.62 -9.29
N ARG A 88 17.84 -0.36 -10.18
CA ARG A 88 18.46 -0.35 -11.53
C ARG A 88 17.98 0.80 -12.41
N LEU A 89 16.80 1.34 -12.12
CA LEU A 89 16.27 2.54 -12.78
C LEU A 89 16.74 3.85 -12.12
N GLY A 90 17.66 3.77 -11.15
CA GLY A 90 18.23 4.93 -10.48
C GLY A 90 17.43 5.42 -9.25
N PHE A 91 16.37 4.71 -8.84
CA PHE A 91 15.53 5.06 -7.69
C PHE A 91 15.77 4.07 -6.54
N SER A 92 16.96 4.14 -5.93
CA SER A 92 17.38 3.17 -4.91
C SER A 92 16.99 3.54 -3.48
N MET A 93 16.71 4.83 -3.22
CA MET A 93 16.47 5.31 -1.87
C MET A 93 14.99 5.24 -1.51
N VAL A 94 14.67 4.52 -0.43
CA VAL A 94 13.34 4.48 0.18
C VAL A 94 13.32 5.34 1.43
N VAL A 95 12.31 6.17 1.55
CA VAL A 95 12.14 7.09 2.68
C VAL A 95 10.70 7.01 3.17
N TYR A 96 10.51 6.93 4.47
CA TYR A 96 9.20 7.07 5.09
C TYR A 96 9.07 8.47 5.65
N VAL A 97 7.92 9.11 5.43
CA VAL A 97 7.64 10.44 5.95
C VAL A 97 6.30 10.38 6.69
N SER A 98 6.33 10.66 7.99
CA SER A 98 5.11 10.91 8.72
C SER A 98 4.68 12.37 8.55
N VAL A 99 3.39 12.58 8.48
CA VAL A 99 2.80 13.92 8.34
C VAL A 99 1.76 14.11 9.43
N ILE A 100 1.87 15.25 10.12
CA ILE A 100 0.82 15.79 10.99
C ILE A 100 0.16 16.92 10.21
N ALA A 101 -1.11 16.77 9.95
CA ALA A 101 -1.92 17.76 9.26
C ALA A 101 -2.51 18.76 10.26
N VAL A 102 -2.62 20.01 9.87
CA VAL A 102 -3.41 20.99 10.65
C VAL A 102 -4.86 20.90 10.18
N ASN A 103 -5.76 21.05 11.12
CA ASN A 103 -7.20 21.09 10.87
C ASN A 103 -7.60 22.41 10.16
N THR A 104 -7.02 22.66 8.99
CA THR A 104 -7.26 23.86 8.17
C THR A 104 -8.03 23.47 6.91
N LEU A 105 -9.28 23.91 6.83
CA LEU A 105 -10.07 24.16 5.61
C LEU A 105 -10.09 23.09 4.48
N LYS A 106 -9.17 22.13 4.46
CA LYS A 106 -9.13 21.02 3.50
C LYS A 106 -9.50 19.72 4.18
N HIS A 107 -10.37 18.97 3.54
CA HIS A 107 -10.69 17.60 3.95
C HIS A 107 -9.41 16.74 3.92
N PRO A 108 -9.17 15.81 4.85
CA PRO A 108 -8.03 14.87 4.80
C PRO A 108 -7.87 14.18 3.45
N ASP A 109 -8.97 13.91 2.75
CA ASP A 109 -9.00 13.32 1.41
C ASP A 109 -8.35 14.20 0.33
N GLU A 110 -8.38 15.53 0.49
CA GLU A 110 -7.74 16.46 -0.46
C GLU A 110 -6.23 16.39 -0.33
N ILE A 111 -5.71 16.42 0.91
CA ILE A 111 -4.28 16.29 1.19
C ILE A 111 -3.79 14.92 0.70
N LEU A 112 -4.56 13.86 0.97
CA LEU A 112 -4.27 12.51 0.48
C LEU A 112 -4.16 12.48 -1.04
N THR A 113 -5.09 13.13 -1.74
CA THR A 113 -5.11 13.17 -3.20
C THR A 113 -3.91 13.94 -3.76
N GLU A 114 -3.57 15.09 -3.16
CA GLU A 114 -2.40 15.89 -3.56
C GLU A 114 -1.10 15.11 -3.34
N LEU A 115 -0.94 14.45 -2.19
CA LEU A 115 0.23 13.64 -1.89
C LEU A 115 0.36 12.44 -2.83
N ARG A 116 -0.75 11.75 -3.13
CA ARG A 116 -0.77 10.66 -4.12
C ARG A 116 -0.41 11.11 -5.53
N GLY A 117 -0.66 12.38 -5.85
CA GLY A 117 -0.29 12.97 -7.14
C GLY A 117 1.20 13.23 -7.31
N LEU A 118 2.00 13.16 -6.24
CA LEU A 118 3.46 13.35 -6.33
C LEU A 118 4.11 12.08 -6.88
N PRO A 119 4.94 12.20 -7.95
CA PRO A 119 5.54 11.03 -8.60
C PRO A 119 6.53 10.26 -7.71
N GLU A 120 7.07 10.89 -6.68
CA GLU A 120 7.97 10.26 -5.71
C GLU A 120 7.22 9.42 -4.67
N VAL A 121 5.91 9.60 -4.53
CA VAL A 121 5.10 8.88 -3.55
C VAL A 121 4.72 7.51 -4.10
N GLU A 122 5.30 6.46 -3.54
CA GLU A 122 4.92 5.07 -3.86
C GLU A 122 3.62 4.66 -3.19
N ASP A 123 3.43 5.11 -1.95
CA ASP A 123 2.27 4.78 -1.14
C ASP A 123 2.00 5.88 -0.12
N VAL A 124 0.74 6.05 0.25
CA VAL A 124 0.30 6.92 1.33
C VAL A 124 -0.87 6.29 2.06
N ALA A 125 -0.75 6.21 3.38
CA ALA A 125 -1.77 5.68 4.26
C ALA A 125 -2.21 6.74 5.27
N ILE A 126 -3.51 6.80 5.54
CA ILE A 126 -4.05 7.48 6.72
C ILE A 126 -3.86 6.52 7.89
N VAL A 127 -3.30 6.99 8.99
CA VAL A 127 -2.97 6.15 10.14
C VAL A 127 -3.62 6.70 11.40
N ALA A 128 -4.00 5.81 12.29
CA ALA A 128 -4.45 6.19 13.62
C ALA A 128 -3.24 6.22 14.56
N GLY A 129 -3.02 7.34 15.27
CA GLY A 129 -1.88 7.46 16.18
C GLY A 129 -1.37 8.89 16.31
N PRO A 130 -0.09 9.09 16.65
CA PRO A 130 0.49 10.41 16.85
C PRO A 130 0.75 11.19 15.55
N MET A 131 0.46 10.60 14.40
CA MET A 131 0.56 11.18 13.06
C MET A 131 -0.72 10.89 12.30
N ASP A 132 -1.03 11.69 11.27
CA ASP A 132 -2.24 11.55 10.47
C ASP A 132 -2.00 10.74 9.20
N LEU A 133 -0.84 10.91 8.58
CA LEU A 133 -0.47 10.25 7.33
C LEU A 133 0.92 9.65 7.42
N MET A 134 1.10 8.52 6.76
CA MET A 134 2.40 7.89 6.51
C MET A 134 2.60 7.75 5.01
N LEU A 135 3.71 8.31 4.52
CA LEU A 135 4.12 8.24 3.12
C LEU A 135 5.29 7.27 2.98
N ARG A 136 5.31 6.56 1.88
CA ARG A 136 6.49 5.86 1.39
C ARG A 136 6.94 6.55 0.11
N LEU A 137 8.12 7.14 0.16
CA LEU A 137 8.74 7.83 -0.96
C LEU A 137 9.80 6.94 -1.59
N ARG A 138 9.99 7.12 -2.89
CA ARG A 138 11.13 6.58 -3.61
C ARG A 138 11.83 7.68 -4.39
N VAL A 139 13.09 7.89 -4.07
CA VAL A 139 13.90 8.96 -4.62
C VAL A 139 15.26 8.43 -5.09
N ARG A 140 15.99 9.21 -5.89
CA ARG A 140 17.28 8.84 -6.43
C ARG A 140 18.40 8.98 -5.41
N ASP A 141 18.43 10.13 -4.75
CA ASP A 141 19.51 10.58 -3.87
C ASP A 141 18.98 11.60 -2.85
N HIS A 142 19.87 12.12 -2.00
CA HIS A 142 19.52 13.09 -0.98
C HIS A 142 19.08 14.45 -1.55
N GLU A 143 19.62 14.84 -2.70
CA GLU A 143 19.22 16.10 -3.34
C GLU A 143 17.79 16.01 -3.88
N HIS A 144 17.45 14.88 -4.49
CA HIS A 144 16.08 14.59 -4.92
C HIS A 144 15.12 14.53 -3.72
N LEU A 145 15.55 13.92 -2.59
CA LEU A 145 14.76 13.90 -1.36
C LEU A 145 14.53 15.33 -0.84
N ARG A 146 15.59 16.13 -0.78
CA ARG A 146 15.52 17.54 -0.35
C ARG A 146 14.50 18.30 -1.20
N HIS A 147 14.59 18.21 -2.51
CA HIS A 147 13.64 18.83 -3.43
C HIS A 147 12.20 18.35 -3.18
N CYS A 148 11.99 17.05 -3.02
CA CYS A 148 10.67 16.48 -2.76
C CYS A 148 10.06 17.02 -1.46
N LEU A 149 10.85 17.10 -0.37
CA LEU A 149 10.38 17.62 0.92
C LEU A 149 10.11 19.11 0.87
N PHE A 150 11.11 19.92 0.47
CA PHE A 150 11.06 21.38 0.57
C PHE A 150 10.18 22.03 -0.49
N ASP A 151 10.19 21.50 -1.71
CA ASP A 151 9.53 22.15 -2.83
C ASP A 151 8.16 21.57 -3.17
N LYS A 152 7.85 20.38 -2.64
CA LYS A 152 6.57 19.73 -2.88
C LYS A 152 5.81 19.52 -1.57
N ILE A 153 6.24 18.61 -0.69
CA ILE A 153 5.46 18.19 0.49
C ILE A 153 5.22 19.36 1.46
N TRP A 154 6.27 20.12 1.82
CA TRP A 154 6.13 21.22 2.78
C TRP A 154 5.39 22.44 2.25
N LYS A 155 5.19 22.53 0.94
CA LYS A 155 4.36 23.58 0.33
C LYS A 155 2.88 23.23 0.26
N LEU A 156 2.53 21.99 0.56
CA LEU A 156 1.13 21.59 0.54
C LEU A 156 0.36 22.24 1.68
N PRO A 157 -0.75 22.91 1.39
CA PRO A 157 -1.62 23.47 2.43
C PRO A 157 -2.13 22.35 3.34
N GLY A 158 -2.01 22.55 4.66
CA GLY A 158 -2.44 21.57 5.65
C GLY A 158 -1.32 20.67 6.17
N VAL A 159 -0.14 20.63 5.58
CA VAL A 159 1.03 19.97 6.16
C VAL A 159 1.62 20.87 7.25
N ASN A 160 1.57 20.43 8.50
CA ASN A 160 2.09 21.16 9.65
C ASN A 160 3.50 20.71 10.04
N ARG A 161 3.63 19.42 10.27
CA ARG A 161 4.88 18.80 10.72
C ARG A 161 5.12 17.51 9.97
N THR A 162 6.38 17.26 9.68
CA THR A 162 6.82 15.98 9.10
C THR A 162 8.01 15.44 9.87
N GLU A 163 8.09 14.12 9.96
CA GLU A 163 9.29 13.42 10.41
C GLU A 163 9.73 12.48 9.29
N THR A 164 11.03 12.48 9.01
CA THR A 164 11.59 11.74 7.87
C THR A 164 12.47 10.60 8.37
N PHE A 165 12.18 9.39 7.92
CA PHE A 165 12.91 8.17 8.28
C PHE A 165 13.57 7.59 7.03
N LEU A 166 14.90 7.63 6.99
CA LEU A 166 15.64 6.96 5.93
C LEU A 166 15.65 5.46 6.16
N SER A 167 15.24 4.70 5.14
CA SER A 167 15.42 3.25 5.17
C SER A 167 16.88 2.92 4.90
N LEU A 168 17.55 2.29 5.88
CA LEU A 168 18.94 1.86 5.74
C LEU A 168 19.07 0.58 4.90
N SER A 169 18.00 -0.19 4.80
CA SER A 169 17.91 -1.38 3.97
C SER A 169 16.48 -1.54 3.49
N ALA A 170 16.27 -1.54 2.20
CA ALA A 170 14.98 -1.85 1.60
C ALA A 170 15.09 -3.23 0.94
N SER A 171 14.45 -4.23 1.53
CA SER A 171 14.13 -5.46 0.80
C SER A 171 12.91 -5.20 -0.06
N ASP A 172 12.84 -5.87 -1.20
CA ASP A 172 11.60 -5.87 -1.99
C ASP A 172 10.45 -6.40 -1.14
N PRO A 173 9.25 -5.84 -1.30
CA PRO A 173 8.10 -6.33 -0.59
C PRO A 173 7.93 -7.83 -0.86
N LYS A 174 7.78 -8.61 0.21
CA LYS A 174 7.40 -10.00 0.09
C LYS A 174 6.12 -10.10 -0.75
N LEU A 175 6.03 -11.09 -1.61
CA LEU A 175 4.79 -11.40 -2.33
C LEU A 175 3.75 -11.93 -1.32
N PHE A 176 3.11 -11.01 -0.62
CA PHE A 176 2.13 -11.31 0.43
C PHE A 176 0.97 -12.16 -0.11
N ASP A 177 0.61 -11.97 -1.38
CA ASP A 177 -0.48 -12.72 -2.00
C ASP A 177 -0.26 -14.24 -2.01
N ILE A 178 1.00 -14.72 -2.09
CA ILE A 178 1.32 -16.14 -1.95
C ILE A 178 0.98 -16.66 -0.55
N ASP A 179 1.34 -15.90 0.47
CA ASP A 179 1.05 -16.29 1.85
C ASP A 179 -0.44 -16.14 2.17
N LEU A 180 -1.11 -15.13 1.61
CA LEU A 180 -2.56 -14.97 1.69
C LEU A 180 -3.28 -16.21 1.13
N ILE A 181 -2.89 -16.68 -0.07
CA ILE A 181 -3.48 -17.89 -0.67
C ILE A 181 -3.24 -19.11 0.22
N ARG A 182 -2.04 -19.26 0.81
CA ARG A 182 -1.75 -20.35 1.75
C ARG A 182 -2.64 -20.29 2.99
N MET A 183 -2.83 -19.10 3.56
CA MET A 183 -3.72 -18.91 4.71
C MET A 183 -5.17 -19.29 4.37
N LEU A 184 -5.66 -18.91 3.18
CA LEU A 184 -7.01 -19.25 2.73
C LEU A 184 -7.18 -20.75 2.55
N ARG A 185 -6.16 -21.49 2.07
CA ARG A 185 -6.17 -22.96 1.95
C ARG A 185 -6.13 -23.67 3.31
N SER A 186 -5.46 -23.08 4.30
CA SER A 186 -5.33 -23.69 5.63
C SER A 186 -6.61 -23.59 6.46
N GLY A 187 -7.59 -22.82 6.01
CA GLY A 187 -8.77 -22.48 6.81
C GLY A 187 -8.44 -21.51 7.95
N PRO A 188 -9.43 -20.98 8.68
CA PRO A 188 -9.18 -20.23 9.91
C PRO A 188 -8.45 -21.16 10.88
N ALA A 189 -7.31 -20.70 11.42
CA ALA A 189 -6.65 -21.39 12.52
C ALA A 189 -7.67 -21.52 13.66
N ASP A 190 -8.04 -22.74 14.01
CA ASP A 190 -8.90 -22.98 15.15
C ASP A 190 -8.30 -22.29 16.37
N SER A 191 -9.04 -21.30 16.88
CA SER A 191 -8.70 -20.51 18.06
C SER A 191 -9.11 -21.25 19.31
#